data_889fd5ede8ceb2ecd0a68c28c092fa2b
#
_entry.id   889fd5ede8ceb2ecd0a68c28c092fa2b
#
_cell.length_a   1.000
_cell.length_b   1.000
_cell.length_c   1.000
_cell.angle_alpha   90.00
_cell.angle_beta   90.00
_cell.angle_gamma   90.00
#
_symmetry.space_group_name_H-M   'P 1'
#
loop_
_entity.id
_entity.type
_entity.pdbx_description
1 polymer ?
#
loop_
_entity_poly.entity_id
_entity_poly.type
_entity_poly.pdbx_seq_one_letter_code
_entity_poly.pdbx_strand_id
1 'polypeptide(L)'
;MANRIAPEHLELSVHDPEALLPLLRHAGAMFLGRHTPEALGDYCAGPNHVLPTSATARFSSPLGVYDFQKRSSIIDCTATGASVLSETAATLAAGEGLIAHQQSAKYRQNN
;
A
#
# COMPACT_ATOMS: atom_id res chain seq x y z
N MET A 1 5.51 -4.44 21.40
CA MET A 1 6.20 -5.71 21.03
C MET A 1 5.66 -6.26 19.71
N ALA A 2 4.34 -6.42 19.51
CA ALA A 2 3.72 -6.96 18.30
C ALA A 2 4.27 -6.33 17.00
N ASN A 3 4.28 -5.00 16.88
CA ASN A 3 4.81 -4.32 15.69
C ASN A 3 6.28 -4.62 15.39
N ARG A 4 7.08 -4.97 16.40
CA ARG A 4 8.49 -5.33 16.20
C ARG A 4 8.62 -6.77 15.69
N ILE A 5 7.73 -7.66 16.11
CA ILE A 5 7.68 -9.04 15.64
C ILE A 5 7.08 -9.08 14.23
N ALA A 6 6.04 -8.29 13.97
CA ALA A 6 5.23 -8.29 12.77
C ALA A 6 4.75 -9.72 12.42
N PRO A 7 3.95 -10.33 13.32
CA PRO A 7 3.57 -11.72 13.19
C PRO A 7 2.66 -11.94 11.98
N GLU A 8 2.65 -13.17 11.49
CA GLU A 8 1.70 -13.65 10.50
C GLU A 8 0.27 -13.60 11.06
N HIS A 9 0.06 -14.19 12.23
CA HIS A 9 -1.19 -14.17 12.99
C HIS A 9 -1.00 -13.41 14.30
N LEU A 10 -1.87 -12.47 14.60
CA LEU A 10 -1.90 -11.73 15.85
C LEU A 10 -3.25 -11.92 16.54
N GLU A 11 -3.28 -12.77 17.54
CA GLU A 11 -4.46 -12.98 18.36
C GLU A 11 -4.50 -12.00 19.55
N LEU A 12 -5.61 -11.30 19.71
CA LEU A 12 -5.85 -10.31 20.76
C LEU A 12 -6.92 -10.80 21.72
N SER A 13 -6.60 -11.82 22.53
CA SER A 13 -7.50 -12.39 23.54
C SER A 13 -7.53 -11.52 24.81
N VAL A 14 -7.96 -10.27 24.69
CA VAL A 14 -8.08 -9.30 25.77
C VAL A 14 -9.52 -8.82 25.91
N HIS A 15 -9.83 -8.10 27.01
CA HIS A 15 -11.18 -7.61 27.29
C HIS A 15 -11.67 -6.60 26.25
N ASP A 16 -10.80 -5.70 25.83
CA ASP A 16 -11.08 -4.67 24.83
C ASP A 16 -10.00 -4.71 23.71
N PRO A 17 -10.15 -5.61 22.74
CA PRO A 17 -9.18 -5.71 21.65
C PRO A 17 -9.22 -4.51 20.68
N GLU A 18 -10.37 -3.85 20.53
CA GLU A 18 -10.54 -2.73 19.61
C GLU A 18 -9.73 -1.51 20.04
N ALA A 19 -9.59 -1.29 21.34
CA ALA A 19 -8.74 -0.21 21.88
C ALA A 19 -7.26 -0.35 21.51
N LEU A 20 -6.81 -1.56 21.16
CA LEU A 20 -5.43 -1.81 20.75
C LEU A 20 -5.20 -1.61 19.25
N LEU A 21 -6.22 -1.68 18.41
CA LEU A 21 -6.09 -1.60 16.95
C LEU A 21 -5.32 -0.37 16.46
N PRO A 22 -5.53 0.85 16.99
CA PRO A 22 -4.78 2.04 16.55
C PRO A 22 -3.28 1.95 16.81
N LEU A 23 -2.85 1.08 17.73
CA LEU A 23 -1.46 0.88 18.11
C LEU A 23 -0.77 -0.23 17.30
N LEU A 24 -1.54 -1.04 16.58
CA LEU A 24 -1.07 -2.19 15.83
C LEU A 24 -0.97 -1.84 14.34
N ARG A 25 0.21 -2.06 13.75
CA ARG A 25 0.50 -1.67 12.37
C ARG A 25 0.98 -2.82 11.50
N HIS A 26 1.57 -3.82 12.11
CA HIS A 26 2.29 -4.87 11.40
C HIS A 26 1.84 -6.24 11.90
N ALA A 27 0.84 -6.80 11.22
CA ALA A 27 0.41 -8.19 11.36
C ALA A 27 -0.18 -8.65 10.03
N GLY A 28 -0.03 -9.92 9.70
CA GLY A 28 -0.65 -10.51 8.51
C GLY A 28 -2.17 -10.57 8.66
N ALA A 29 -2.65 -11.10 9.78
CA ALA A 29 -4.05 -11.07 10.19
C ALA A 29 -4.17 -10.75 11.68
N MET A 30 -5.27 -10.12 12.08
CA MET A 30 -5.57 -9.80 13.48
C MET A 30 -6.89 -10.46 13.87
N PHE A 31 -6.87 -11.21 14.95
CA PHE A 31 -8.01 -11.96 15.49
C PHE A 31 -8.43 -11.33 16.82
N LEU A 32 -9.66 -10.82 16.88
CA LEU A 32 -10.10 -9.97 17.97
C LEU A 32 -11.01 -10.73 18.95
N GLY A 33 -10.61 -10.74 20.21
CA GLY A 33 -11.39 -11.30 21.31
C GLY A 33 -11.35 -12.82 21.35
N ARG A 34 -11.90 -13.35 22.44
CA ARG A 34 -11.85 -14.78 22.78
C ARG A 34 -12.67 -15.71 21.86
N HIS A 35 -13.50 -15.15 20.99
CA HIS A 35 -14.38 -15.92 20.10
C HIS A 35 -13.86 -16.00 18.67
N THR A 36 -12.70 -15.44 18.39
CA THR A 36 -12.12 -15.36 17.04
C THR A 36 -10.74 -16.03 17.02
N PRO A 37 -10.68 -17.38 17.12
CA PRO A 37 -9.42 -18.08 16.98
C PRO A 37 -8.91 -18.04 15.54
N GLU A 38 -7.60 -18.17 15.36
CA GLU A 38 -6.88 -18.23 14.09
C GLU A 38 -7.55 -19.18 13.08
N ALA A 39 -7.97 -20.37 13.53
CA ALA A 39 -8.60 -21.37 12.65
C ALA A 39 -9.85 -20.86 11.92
N LEU A 40 -10.60 -19.93 12.48
CA LEU A 40 -11.75 -19.34 11.77
C LEU A 40 -11.29 -18.50 10.58
N GLY A 41 -10.22 -17.73 10.73
CA GLY A 41 -9.65 -16.93 9.67
C GLY A 41 -9.10 -17.79 8.53
N ASP A 42 -8.41 -18.85 8.86
CA ASP A 42 -7.78 -19.72 7.88
C ASP A 42 -8.76 -20.54 7.05
N TYR A 43 -9.92 -20.90 7.60
CA TYR A 43 -10.81 -21.84 6.94
C TYR A 43 -12.16 -21.29 6.50
N CYS A 44 -12.76 -20.33 7.20
CA CYS A 44 -14.16 -20.00 6.92
C CYS A 44 -14.59 -18.55 7.20
N ALA A 45 -13.77 -17.70 7.80
CA ALA A 45 -14.17 -16.33 8.10
C ALA A 45 -14.08 -15.36 6.90
N GLY A 46 -13.60 -15.84 5.74
CA GLY A 46 -13.62 -15.09 4.49
C GLY A 46 -12.25 -14.63 3.97
N PRO A 47 -11.32 -14.13 4.79
CA PRO A 47 -9.98 -13.76 4.31
C PRO A 47 -9.19 -14.95 3.78
N ASN A 48 -8.17 -14.67 2.95
CA ASN A 48 -7.24 -15.68 2.48
C ASN A 48 -6.25 -16.06 3.59
N HIS A 49 -5.92 -17.35 3.71
CA HIS A 49 -4.95 -17.85 4.68
C HIS A 49 -3.49 -17.67 4.25
N VAL A 50 -3.23 -17.24 3.01
CA VAL A 50 -1.87 -16.93 2.54
C VAL A 50 -1.50 -15.54 3.07
N LEU A 51 -0.75 -15.54 4.14
CA LEU A 51 -0.39 -14.36 4.92
C LEU A 51 1.11 -14.06 4.80
N PRO A 52 1.53 -12.81 5.01
CA PRO A 52 2.94 -12.46 5.02
C PRO A 52 3.65 -13.05 6.24
N THR A 53 4.68 -13.86 6.00
CA THR A 53 5.51 -14.52 7.01
C THR A 53 6.82 -13.78 7.27
N SER A 54 7.62 -14.24 8.23
CA SER A 54 8.99 -13.74 8.48
C SER A 54 9.08 -12.22 8.62
N ALA A 55 8.11 -11.63 9.33
CA ALA A 55 8.00 -10.20 9.57
C ALA A 55 7.76 -9.32 8.32
N THR A 56 7.41 -9.93 7.17
CA THR A 56 7.08 -9.17 5.95
C THR A 56 5.75 -8.43 6.03
N ALA A 57 4.93 -8.68 7.05
CA ALA A 57 3.72 -7.89 7.34
C ALA A 57 3.98 -6.38 7.55
N ARG A 58 5.26 -5.95 7.60
CA ARG A 58 5.64 -4.53 7.59
C ARG A 58 5.41 -3.84 6.25
N PHE A 59 5.38 -4.58 5.15
CA PHE A 59 5.30 -4.05 3.79
C PHE A 59 4.52 -4.93 2.82
N SER A 60 4.04 -6.11 3.27
CA SER A 60 3.22 -7.02 2.48
C SER A 60 1.86 -7.22 3.11
N SER A 61 0.86 -7.48 2.30
CA SER A 61 -0.51 -7.81 2.70
C SER A 61 -0.82 -9.29 2.50
N PRO A 62 -1.91 -9.81 3.10
CA PRO A 62 -2.48 -11.10 2.71
C PRO A 62 -2.78 -11.17 1.22
N LEU A 63 -2.73 -12.37 0.65
CA LEU A 63 -3.10 -12.59 -0.73
C LEU A 63 -4.57 -12.23 -0.96
N GLY A 64 -4.84 -11.44 -1.99
CA GLY A 64 -6.18 -11.01 -2.36
C GLY A 64 -6.42 -11.04 -3.87
N VAL A 65 -7.65 -10.78 -4.29
CA VAL A 65 -8.02 -10.73 -5.71
C VAL A 65 -7.20 -9.67 -6.47
N TYR A 66 -6.85 -8.57 -5.81
CA TYR A 66 -6.05 -7.49 -6.37
C TYR A 66 -4.61 -7.92 -6.76
N ASP A 67 -4.06 -9.00 -6.17
CA ASP A 67 -2.75 -9.53 -6.54
C ASP A 67 -2.75 -10.20 -7.93
N PHE A 68 -3.92 -10.58 -8.40
CA PHE A 68 -4.13 -11.15 -9.74
C PHE A 68 -4.62 -10.11 -10.76
N GLN A 69 -4.76 -8.85 -10.37
CA GLN A 69 -5.21 -7.77 -11.23
C GLN A 69 -4.03 -6.95 -11.73
N LYS A 70 -3.99 -6.74 -13.05
CA LYS A 70 -3.05 -5.80 -13.65
C LYS A 70 -3.66 -4.40 -13.63
N ARG A 71 -2.93 -3.43 -13.12
CA ARG A 71 -3.27 -2.01 -13.19
C ARG A 71 -2.39 -1.30 -14.21
N SER A 72 -2.99 -0.39 -14.98
CA SER A 72 -2.29 0.51 -15.89
C SER A 72 -2.77 1.93 -15.63
N SER A 73 -1.85 2.88 -15.56
CA SER A 73 -2.20 4.30 -15.48
C SER A 73 -2.55 4.82 -16.88
N ILE A 74 -3.66 5.54 -16.96
CA ILE A 74 -4.05 6.33 -18.14
C ILE A 74 -3.95 7.77 -17.71
N ILE A 75 -3.10 8.54 -18.40
CA ILE A 75 -2.86 9.95 -18.10
C ILE A 75 -3.23 10.74 -19.34
N ASP A 76 -4.21 11.62 -19.19
CA ASP A 76 -4.65 12.57 -20.23
C ASP A 76 -4.68 13.97 -19.65
N CYS A 77 -4.07 14.90 -20.35
CA CYS A 77 -3.98 16.30 -19.93
C CYS A 77 -4.58 17.21 -20.98
N THR A 78 -5.36 18.19 -20.56
CA THR A 78 -5.70 19.32 -21.43
C THR A 78 -4.45 20.15 -21.73
N ALA A 79 -4.46 20.94 -22.81
CA ALA A 79 -3.33 21.84 -23.15
C ALA A 79 -2.95 22.75 -21.97
N THR A 80 -3.95 23.36 -21.31
CA THR A 80 -3.73 24.20 -20.13
C THR A 80 -3.14 23.41 -18.96
N GLY A 81 -3.65 22.22 -18.68
CA GLY A 81 -3.13 21.36 -17.62
C GLY A 81 -1.69 20.92 -17.90
N ALA A 82 -1.40 20.55 -19.14
CA ALA A 82 -0.05 20.19 -19.57
C ALA A 82 0.93 21.37 -19.42
N SER A 83 0.54 22.57 -19.82
CA SER A 83 1.35 23.78 -19.67
C SER A 83 1.73 24.05 -18.21
N VAL A 84 0.76 23.99 -17.30
CA VAL A 84 1.00 24.22 -15.85
C VAL A 84 1.93 23.14 -15.27
N LEU A 85 1.67 21.87 -15.56
CA LEU A 85 2.46 20.75 -15.01
C LEU A 85 3.87 20.69 -15.58
N SER A 86 4.06 21.18 -16.81
CA SER A 86 5.33 21.13 -17.53
C SER A 86 6.44 21.93 -16.85
N GLU A 87 6.11 23.02 -16.16
CA GLU A 87 7.11 23.82 -15.43
C GLU A 87 7.71 22.99 -14.28
N THR A 88 6.84 22.37 -13.49
CA THR A 88 7.27 21.49 -12.39
C THR A 88 8.05 20.30 -12.92
N ALA A 89 7.54 19.62 -13.96
CA ALA A 89 8.19 18.47 -14.56
C ALA A 89 9.59 18.81 -15.12
N ALA A 90 9.74 19.96 -15.79
CA ALA A 90 11.02 20.41 -16.32
C ALA A 90 12.03 20.72 -15.21
N THR A 91 11.56 21.29 -14.09
CA THR A 91 12.41 21.61 -12.94
C THR A 91 12.92 20.33 -12.25
N LEU A 92 12.02 19.38 -12.02
CA LEU A 92 12.37 18.08 -11.40
C LEU A 92 13.33 17.30 -12.30
N ALA A 93 13.02 17.19 -13.59
CA ALA A 93 13.88 16.49 -14.56
C ALA A 93 15.29 17.11 -14.66
N ALA A 94 15.38 18.43 -14.56
CA ALA A 94 16.69 19.10 -14.50
C ALA A 94 17.47 18.74 -13.25
N GLY A 95 16.81 18.70 -12.09
CA GLY A 95 17.42 18.29 -10.82
C GLY A 95 17.93 16.85 -10.82
N GLU A 96 17.26 15.98 -11.56
CA GLU A 96 17.66 14.57 -11.77
C GLU A 96 18.68 14.36 -12.88
N GLY A 97 19.04 15.41 -13.64
CA GLY A 97 19.96 15.33 -14.78
C GLY A 97 19.32 14.69 -16.02
N LEU A 98 18.00 14.55 -16.08
CA LEU A 98 17.28 13.93 -17.19
C LEU A 98 16.95 14.94 -18.29
N ILE A 99 17.95 15.32 -19.07
CA ILE A 99 17.86 16.40 -20.08
C ILE A 99 16.76 16.17 -21.11
N ALA A 100 16.59 14.95 -21.62
CA ALA A 100 15.53 14.64 -22.59
C ALA A 100 14.13 14.80 -22.00
N HIS A 101 13.91 14.41 -20.74
CA HIS A 101 12.65 14.61 -20.03
C HIS A 101 12.38 16.09 -19.81
N GLN A 102 13.40 16.86 -19.39
CA GLN A 102 13.29 18.32 -19.24
C GLN A 102 12.86 18.99 -20.56
N GLN A 103 13.49 18.65 -21.67
CA GLN A 103 13.15 19.20 -22.99
C GLN A 103 11.73 18.81 -23.39
N SER A 104 11.35 17.55 -23.21
CA SER A 104 9.99 17.07 -23.49
C SER A 104 8.93 17.87 -22.71
N ALA A 105 9.17 18.15 -21.43
CA ALA A 105 8.28 18.99 -20.64
C ALA A 105 8.23 20.43 -21.15
N LYS A 106 9.37 21.06 -21.43
CA LYS A 106 9.45 22.44 -21.92
C LYS A 106 8.65 22.67 -23.21
N TYR A 107 8.60 21.71 -24.13
CA TYR A 107 7.81 21.81 -25.34
C TYR A 107 6.30 21.93 -25.10
N ARG A 108 5.79 21.62 -23.92
CA ARG A 108 4.36 21.71 -23.56
C ARG A 108 4.00 22.98 -22.80
N GLN A 109 4.96 23.80 -22.46
CA GLN A 109 4.73 25.08 -21.73
C GLN A 109 4.07 26.16 -22.59
N ASN A 110 4.25 26.12 -23.91
CA ASN A 110 3.89 27.20 -24.82
C ASN A 110 2.91 26.77 -25.93
N ASN A 111 2.21 25.66 -25.79
CA ASN A 111 1.23 25.17 -26.76
C ASN A 111 -0.18 25.21 -26.19
#